data_610ded155f5f38fd6ebcb3e71c726836
#
_entry.id   610ded155f5f38fd6ebcb3e71c726836
#
_cell.length_a   1.000
_cell.length_b   1.000
_cell.length_c   1.000
_cell.angle_alpha   90.00
_cell.angle_beta   90.00
_cell.angle_gamma   90.00
#
_symmetry.space_group_name_H-M   'P 1'
#
loop_
_entity.id
_entity.type
_entity.pdbx_description
1 polymer ?
#
loop_
_entity_poly.entity_id
_entity_poly.type
_entity_poly.pdbx_seq_one_letter_code
_entity_poly.pdbx_strand_id
1 'polypeptide(L)'
;MWQLLASACWMLLLGPVYGYHKRGSITNPEANMNISQIISHWGYPYEEYDVVTKDGYVLGIYRIPHGRGCARRTAPKPVVYLQHGLVASASNWICNLPNNSLAFLLADSGYDVWMGNSRGNTWSRKHLTFSPKSPEFWAFSLDEMAKYDLPATINFIVEKTGQERLYYVGHSQGTTIAFIAFSTNPELAKRIKIFFALAPVVTVKYTKSPMKKLTILSRKVIKVLFGEKMFYPHTFFDHFIATKVCNRKLFRHICSKFLFTLSGFDQKNLNMSRLDVYLAQSPAGTSVQNMLHWVQAANSGLFQAFDWGNPDQNMMHFHQPPLEKAACEHLDCSLVRP
;
A
#
# COMPACT_ATOMS: atom_id res chain seq x y z
N MET A 1 -10.43 -18.34 -14.21
CA MET A 1 -11.84 -18.33 -14.61
C MET A 1 -12.47 -16.92 -14.48
N TRP A 2 -12.33 -16.24 -13.37
CA TRP A 2 -12.82 -14.85 -13.20
C TRP A 2 -12.08 -13.82 -14.09
N GLN A 3 -10.80 -14.01 -14.32
CA GLN A 3 -10.04 -13.17 -15.29
C GLN A 3 -10.56 -13.35 -16.71
N LEU A 4 -10.98 -14.58 -17.09
CA LEU A 4 -11.58 -14.86 -18.40
C LEU A 4 -13.01 -14.31 -18.51
N LEU A 5 -13.81 -14.36 -17.45
CA LEU A 5 -15.15 -13.79 -17.43
C LEU A 5 -15.11 -12.24 -17.40
N ALA A 6 -14.19 -11.64 -16.66
CA ALA A 6 -13.94 -10.21 -16.70
C ALA A 6 -13.45 -9.78 -18.10
N SER A 7 -12.55 -10.53 -18.71
CA SER A 7 -12.05 -10.28 -20.07
C SER A 7 -13.14 -10.43 -21.14
N ALA A 8 -14.02 -11.44 -21.01
CA ALA A 8 -15.13 -11.65 -21.96
C ALA A 8 -16.19 -10.55 -21.85
N CYS A 9 -16.53 -10.09 -20.66
CA CYS A 9 -17.47 -8.99 -20.45
C CYS A 9 -16.92 -7.66 -21.00
N TRP A 10 -15.60 -7.45 -20.96
CA TRP A 10 -14.93 -6.28 -21.52
C TRP A 10 -14.78 -6.33 -23.04
N MET A 11 -14.60 -7.52 -23.63
CA MET A 11 -14.52 -7.67 -25.11
C MET A 11 -15.85 -7.36 -25.79
N LEU A 12 -16.98 -7.65 -25.17
CA LEU A 12 -18.31 -7.32 -25.70
C LEU A 12 -18.61 -5.81 -25.68
N LEU A 13 -17.92 -5.05 -24.80
CA LEU A 13 -18.05 -3.58 -24.75
C LEU A 13 -17.10 -2.85 -25.70
N LEU A 14 -16.12 -3.53 -26.29
CA LEU A 14 -15.10 -2.93 -27.16
C LEU A 14 -15.41 -3.07 -28.67
N GLY A 15 -16.46 -3.80 -29.04
CA GLY A 15 -16.82 -4.08 -30.42
C GLY A 15 -17.01 -2.88 -31.35
N PRO A 16 -17.47 -1.69 -30.93
CA PRO A 16 -17.72 -0.55 -31.85
C PRO A 16 -16.64 0.54 -31.84
N VAL A 17 -15.44 0.31 -31.30
CA VAL A 17 -14.45 1.41 -31.07
C VAL A 17 -13.54 1.69 -32.28
N TYR A 18 -13.64 0.94 -33.36
CA TYR A 18 -12.94 1.24 -34.61
C TYR A 18 -13.73 2.26 -35.44
N GLY A 19 -13.56 3.55 -35.17
CA GLY A 19 -14.14 4.54 -36.04
C GLY A 19 -14.40 5.93 -35.48
N TYR A 20 -13.85 6.33 -34.36
CA TYR A 20 -14.01 7.70 -33.87
C TYR A 20 -12.72 8.50 -33.92
N HIS A 21 -12.70 9.51 -34.78
CA HIS A 21 -11.61 10.41 -35.11
C HIS A 21 -10.97 11.08 -33.87
N LYS A 22 -9.64 11.18 -33.89
CA LYS A 22 -8.74 11.90 -32.98
C LYS A 22 -9.26 13.27 -32.51
N ARG A 23 -9.88 13.34 -31.35
CA ARG A 23 -9.64 14.47 -30.42
C ARG A 23 -8.81 13.90 -29.27
N GLY A 24 -7.55 14.32 -29.25
CA GLY A 24 -6.55 13.76 -28.36
C GLY A 24 -6.98 13.77 -26.88
N SER A 25 -7.21 12.61 -26.35
CA SER A 25 -7.24 12.39 -24.91
C SER A 25 -5.82 12.62 -24.40
N ILE A 26 -5.60 13.71 -23.69
CA ILE A 26 -4.29 14.00 -23.08
C ILE A 26 -4.14 13.01 -21.91
N THR A 27 -3.32 11.98 -22.10
CA THR A 27 -2.90 11.10 -21.01
C THR A 27 -1.94 11.88 -20.13
N ASN A 28 -2.17 11.87 -18.81
CA ASN A 28 -1.21 12.45 -17.89
C ASN A 28 0.11 11.67 -18.00
N PRO A 29 1.27 12.33 -18.18
CA PRO A 29 2.54 11.62 -18.37
C PRO A 29 2.88 10.69 -17.20
N GLU A 30 2.49 11.05 -15.98
CA GLU A 30 2.73 10.28 -14.77
C GLU A 30 2.03 8.90 -14.75
N ALA A 31 1.01 8.69 -15.59
CA ALA A 31 0.40 7.37 -15.75
C ALA A 31 1.37 6.33 -16.34
N ASN A 32 2.42 6.79 -17.03
CA ASN A 32 3.46 5.94 -17.64
C ASN A 32 4.81 6.05 -16.91
N MET A 33 4.86 6.66 -15.74
CA MET A 33 6.08 6.88 -14.96
C MET A 33 6.16 5.96 -13.75
N ASN A 34 7.36 5.55 -13.37
CA ASN A 34 7.62 4.95 -12.07
C ASN A 34 7.68 6.03 -10.97
N ILE A 35 7.83 5.61 -9.71
CA ILE A 35 7.84 6.52 -8.54
C ILE A 35 8.89 7.61 -8.68
N SER A 36 10.14 7.25 -9.00
CA SER A 36 11.25 8.19 -9.17
C SER A 36 11.05 9.15 -10.32
N GLN A 37 10.50 8.65 -11.42
CA GLN A 37 10.17 9.48 -12.58
C GLN A 37 9.07 10.50 -12.25
N ILE A 38 8.04 10.13 -11.45
CA ILE A 38 7.01 11.06 -11.00
C ILE A 38 7.63 12.15 -10.12
N ILE A 39 8.49 11.79 -9.16
CA ILE A 39 9.15 12.74 -8.28
C ILE A 39 10.01 13.72 -9.09
N SER A 40 10.83 13.18 -10.00
CA SER A 40 11.69 13.97 -10.89
C SER A 40 10.90 14.86 -11.86
N HIS A 41 9.79 14.35 -12.41
CA HIS A 41 8.90 15.10 -13.32
C HIS A 41 8.39 16.39 -12.67
N TRP A 42 8.11 16.35 -11.36
CA TRP A 42 7.66 17.51 -10.60
C TRP A 42 8.81 18.38 -10.07
N GLY A 43 10.06 18.07 -10.42
CA GLY A 43 11.25 18.87 -10.09
C GLY A 43 11.73 18.70 -8.65
N TYR A 44 11.39 17.57 -8.00
CA TYR A 44 11.92 17.23 -6.68
C TYR A 44 13.13 16.31 -6.80
N PRO A 45 14.12 16.44 -5.91
CA PRO A 45 15.19 15.45 -5.78
C PRO A 45 14.63 14.17 -5.19
N TYR A 46 15.23 13.04 -5.56
CA TYR A 46 14.87 11.74 -5.01
C TYR A 46 16.09 10.85 -4.80
N GLU A 47 15.92 9.91 -3.89
CA GLU A 47 16.85 8.82 -3.65
C GLU A 47 16.05 7.53 -3.55
N GLU A 48 16.61 6.42 -4.06
CA GLU A 48 16.03 5.08 -3.97
C GLU A 48 16.95 4.19 -3.14
N TYR A 49 16.36 3.33 -2.33
CA TYR A 49 17.09 2.38 -1.51
C TYR A 49 16.40 1.02 -1.50
N ASP A 50 17.19 -0.03 -1.52
CA ASP A 50 16.77 -1.39 -1.23
C ASP A 50 17.08 -1.68 0.24
N VAL A 51 16.05 -1.98 1.06
CA VAL A 51 16.17 -2.31 2.48
C VAL A 51 15.90 -3.79 2.67
N VAL A 52 16.89 -4.51 3.20
CA VAL A 52 16.77 -5.95 3.46
C VAL A 52 16.16 -6.18 4.84
N THR A 53 15.08 -6.93 4.90
CA THR A 53 14.46 -7.35 6.16
C THR A 53 15.21 -8.53 6.78
N LYS A 54 15.02 -8.74 8.09
CA LYS A 54 15.68 -9.85 8.81
C LYS A 54 15.33 -11.23 8.26
N ASP A 55 14.16 -11.37 7.64
CA ASP A 55 13.69 -12.60 7.00
C ASP A 55 13.93 -12.64 5.48
N GLY A 56 14.73 -11.70 4.94
CA GLY A 56 15.30 -11.76 3.59
C GLY A 56 14.52 -11.05 2.49
N TYR A 57 13.42 -10.36 2.77
CA TYR A 57 12.76 -9.52 1.76
C TYR A 57 13.57 -8.25 1.48
N VAL A 58 13.53 -7.80 0.24
CA VAL A 58 14.17 -6.56 -0.20
C VAL A 58 13.07 -5.56 -0.53
N LEU A 59 12.98 -4.50 0.28
CA LEU A 59 11.94 -3.48 0.19
C LEU A 59 12.48 -2.27 -0.53
N GLY A 60 11.80 -1.83 -1.61
CA GLY A 60 12.11 -0.57 -2.28
C GLY A 60 11.54 0.61 -1.49
N ILE A 61 12.39 1.50 -1.03
CA ILE A 61 11.97 2.74 -0.35
C ILE A 61 12.47 3.96 -1.10
N TYR A 62 11.74 5.06 -1.00
CA TYR A 62 12.01 6.31 -1.71
C TYR A 62 12.15 7.46 -0.73
N ARG A 63 13.07 8.39 -1.02
CA ARG A 63 13.30 9.60 -0.23
C ARG A 63 13.18 10.84 -1.09
N ILE A 64 12.53 11.86 -0.56
CA ILE A 64 12.56 13.23 -1.06
C ILE A 64 13.27 14.07 0.02
N PRO A 65 14.58 14.33 -0.11
CA PRO A 65 15.39 14.92 0.96
C PRO A 65 15.07 16.41 1.23
N HIS A 66 14.42 17.07 0.28
CA HIS A 66 14.00 18.48 0.41
C HIS A 66 12.99 18.87 -0.67
N GLY A 67 12.27 19.95 -0.44
CA GLY A 67 11.38 20.57 -1.42
C GLY A 67 12.13 21.28 -2.55
N ARG A 68 11.39 21.78 -3.51
CA ARG A 68 11.93 22.55 -4.64
C ARG A 68 12.52 23.88 -4.14
N GLY A 69 13.71 24.20 -4.58
CA GLY A 69 14.40 25.44 -4.21
C GLY A 69 15.01 25.47 -2.80
N CYS A 70 14.90 24.40 -2.02
CA CYS A 70 15.41 24.33 -0.63
C CYS A 70 16.78 23.63 -0.51
N ALA A 71 17.55 23.47 -1.58
CA ALA A 71 18.78 22.68 -1.61
C ALA A 71 19.89 23.17 -0.66
N ARG A 72 19.83 24.39 -0.11
CA ARG A 72 20.92 25.02 0.66
C ARG A 72 20.71 25.09 2.19
N ARG A 73 19.67 24.51 2.75
CA ARG A 73 19.54 24.48 4.21
C ARG A 73 20.36 23.33 4.77
N THR A 74 21.46 23.63 5.43
CA THR A 74 22.40 22.67 6.06
C THR A 74 21.88 22.12 7.38
N ALA A 75 20.83 22.70 7.97
CA ALA A 75 20.26 22.21 9.21
C ALA A 75 19.54 20.85 9.06
N PRO A 76 19.63 19.94 10.04
CA PRO A 76 18.90 18.69 10.03
C PRO A 76 17.39 18.94 9.88
N LYS A 77 16.77 18.29 8.89
CA LYS A 77 15.32 18.40 8.66
C LYS A 77 14.60 17.31 9.45
N PRO A 78 13.41 17.60 10.01
CA PRO A 78 12.63 16.56 10.66
C PRO A 78 12.25 15.47 9.65
N VAL A 79 12.46 14.23 10.04
CA VAL A 79 12.19 13.05 9.22
C VAL A 79 10.72 12.64 9.34
N VAL A 80 10.07 12.37 8.20
CA VAL A 80 8.73 11.78 8.16
C VAL A 80 8.72 10.57 7.26
N TYR A 81 8.16 9.46 7.75
CA TYR A 81 7.98 8.22 7.02
C TYR A 81 6.50 7.98 6.71
N LEU A 82 6.18 7.72 5.45
CA LEU A 82 4.83 7.54 4.91
C LEU A 82 4.65 6.07 4.49
N GLN A 83 3.69 5.37 5.12
CA GLN A 83 3.36 3.97 4.87
C GLN A 83 1.97 3.84 4.25
N HIS A 84 1.91 3.25 3.07
CA HIS A 84 0.69 3.05 2.28
C HIS A 84 -0.26 1.97 2.84
N GLY A 85 -1.47 1.90 2.29
CA GLY A 85 -2.51 0.93 2.62
C GLY A 85 -2.47 -0.38 1.84
N LEU A 86 -3.52 -1.19 2.00
CA LEU A 86 -3.70 -2.47 1.31
C LEU A 86 -3.69 -2.29 -0.21
N VAL A 87 -3.00 -3.19 -0.94
CA VAL A 87 -2.81 -3.20 -2.40
C VAL A 87 -2.30 -1.88 -2.99
N ALA A 88 -1.74 -1.02 -2.17
CA ALA A 88 -1.19 0.28 -2.56
C ALA A 88 0.36 0.25 -2.61
N SER A 89 0.97 1.41 -2.84
CA SER A 89 2.42 1.60 -2.86
C SER A 89 2.81 3.01 -2.44
N ALA A 90 4.10 3.29 -2.40
CA ALA A 90 4.63 4.63 -2.14
C ALA A 90 4.07 5.69 -3.12
N SER A 91 3.65 5.30 -4.33
CA SER A 91 3.06 6.20 -5.31
C SER A 91 1.80 6.91 -4.81
N ASN A 92 1.06 6.33 -3.85
CA ASN A 92 -0.13 6.97 -3.28
C ASN A 92 0.12 8.37 -2.71
N TRP A 93 1.34 8.62 -2.28
CA TRP A 93 1.75 9.88 -1.65
C TRP A 93 2.13 10.97 -2.64
N ILE A 94 2.22 10.63 -3.95
CA ILE A 94 2.70 11.49 -5.05
C ILE A 94 1.82 11.45 -6.32
N CYS A 95 0.69 10.70 -6.32
CA CYS A 95 -0.15 10.56 -7.52
C CYS A 95 -0.97 11.81 -7.86
N ASN A 96 -1.15 12.73 -6.93
CA ASN A 96 -1.83 14.00 -7.18
C ASN A 96 -0.85 15.06 -7.73
N LEU A 97 -1.39 16.24 -8.01
CA LEU A 97 -0.57 17.41 -8.29
C LEU A 97 0.29 17.76 -7.04
N PRO A 98 1.43 18.43 -7.21
CA PRO A 98 2.33 18.71 -6.08
C PRO A 98 1.67 19.40 -4.88
N ASN A 99 0.75 20.33 -5.13
CA ASN A 99 0.01 21.05 -4.11
C ASN A 99 -1.10 20.22 -3.41
N ASN A 100 -1.30 18.97 -3.82
CA ASN A 100 -2.29 18.03 -3.28
C ASN A 100 -1.69 16.64 -2.96
N SER A 101 -0.38 16.49 -3.10
CA SER A 101 0.36 15.26 -2.79
C SER A 101 1.09 15.43 -1.48
N LEU A 102 0.77 14.62 -0.47
CA LEU A 102 1.29 14.79 0.89
C LEU A 102 2.82 14.76 0.93
N ALA A 103 3.47 13.89 0.17
CA ALA A 103 4.93 13.81 0.15
C ALA A 103 5.57 15.11 -0.35
N PHE A 104 5.01 15.72 -1.38
CA PHE A 104 5.53 16.98 -1.93
C PHE A 104 5.25 18.16 -0.99
N LEU A 105 4.05 18.21 -0.40
CA LEU A 105 3.70 19.24 0.58
C LEU A 105 4.63 19.20 1.80
N LEU A 106 4.93 18.02 2.32
CA LEU A 106 5.86 17.86 3.45
C LEU A 106 7.29 18.26 3.05
N ALA A 107 7.76 17.85 1.88
CA ALA A 107 9.09 18.21 1.38
C ALA A 107 9.24 19.73 1.22
N ASP A 108 8.24 20.41 0.63
CA ASP A 108 8.20 21.86 0.49
C ASP A 108 8.08 22.58 1.84
N SER A 109 7.49 21.93 2.85
CA SER A 109 7.41 22.39 4.24
C SER A 109 8.70 22.17 5.05
N GLY A 110 9.75 21.61 4.43
CA GLY A 110 11.07 21.46 5.04
C GLY A 110 11.31 20.13 5.73
N TYR A 111 10.50 19.11 5.47
CA TYR A 111 10.73 17.75 5.96
C TYR A 111 11.65 16.96 5.03
N ASP A 112 12.36 15.98 5.61
CA ASP A 112 13.00 14.87 4.92
C ASP A 112 11.98 13.73 4.81
N VAL A 113 11.44 13.49 3.61
CA VAL A 113 10.28 12.63 3.40
C VAL A 113 10.71 11.26 2.88
N TRP A 114 10.27 10.21 3.56
CA TRP A 114 10.51 8.83 3.21
C TRP A 114 9.19 8.11 2.91
N MET A 115 9.18 7.27 1.88
CA MET A 115 7.99 6.54 1.45
C MET A 115 8.35 5.06 1.30
N GLY A 116 7.65 4.20 2.05
CA GLY A 116 7.87 2.76 2.03
C GLY A 116 6.99 2.00 1.06
N ASN A 117 7.42 0.78 0.75
CA ASN A 117 6.64 -0.23 0.07
C ASN A 117 6.64 -1.52 0.90
N SER A 118 5.45 -2.06 1.15
CA SER A 118 5.31 -3.37 1.81
C SER A 118 5.76 -4.49 0.89
N ARG A 119 6.30 -5.57 1.48
CA ARG A 119 6.68 -6.78 0.76
C ARG A 119 5.60 -7.27 -0.20
N GLY A 120 6.00 -7.75 -1.36
CA GLY A 120 5.12 -8.33 -2.37
C GLY A 120 4.35 -7.32 -3.22
N ASN A 121 4.38 -6.01 -2.94
CA ASN A 121 3.84 -5.04 -3.87
C ASN A 121 4.76 -4.89 -5.11
N THR A 122 4.31 -4.18 -6.13
CA THR A 122 5.04 -4.00 -7.41
C THR A 122 6.50 -3.58 -7.23
N TRP A 123 6.82 -2.80 -6.18
CA TRP A 123 8.14 -2.21 -5.94
C TRP A 123 8.99 -2.97 -4.91
N SER A 124 8.43 -4.02 -4.29
CA SER A 124 9.08 -4.84 -3.25
C SER A 124 8.87 -6.33 -3.49
N ARG A 125 9.09 -6.80 -4.74
CA ARG A 125 8.99 -8.21 -5.16
C ARG A 125 10.35 -8.86 -5.30
N LYS A 126 11.21 -8.70 -4.29
CA LYS A 126 12.54 -9.30 -4.23
C LYS A 126 12.73 -9.97 -2.88
N HIS A 127 13.47 -11.08 -2.88
CA HIS A 127 13.88 -11.80 -1.68
C HIS A 127 15.26 -12.39 -1.92
N LEU A 128 16.08 -12.55 -0.87
CA LEU A 128 17.45 -13.06 -1.00
C LEU A 128 17.49 -14.50 -1.53
N THR A 129 16.49 -15.33 -1.18
CA THR A 129 16.45 -16.75 -1.50
C THR A 129 15.19 -17.18 -2.26
N PHE A 130 14.01 -16.62 -1.92
CA PHE A 130 12.75 -17.05 -2.53
C PHE A 130 12.46 -16.33 -3.85
N SER A 131 12.00 -17.08 -4.83
CA SER A 131 11.51 -16.52 -6.10
C SER A 131 10.08 -16.01 -5.95
N PRO A 132 9.72 -14.85 -6.53
CA PRO A 132 8.32 -14.41 -6.62
C PRO A 132 7.40 -15.37 -7.37
N LYS A 133 7.97 -16.36 -8.05
CA LYS A 133 7.22 -17.45 -8.70
C LYS A 133 6.87 -18.58 -7.74
N SER A 134 7.51 -18.66 -6.58
CA SER A 134 7.25 -19.72 -5.59
C SER A 134 6.21 -19.27 -4.55
N PRO A 135 5.42 -20.21 -3.96
CA PRO A 135 4.46 -19.90 -2.90
C PRO A 135 5.12 -19.37 -1.62
N GLU A 136 6.33 -19.81 -1.31
CA GLU A 136 7.08 -19.42 -0.10
C GLU A 136 7.31 -17.93 -0.04
N PHE A 137 7.57 -17.29 -1.18
CA PHE A 137 7.69 -15.83 -1.27
C PHE A 137 6.40 -15.12 -0.83
N TRP A 138 5.24 -15.73 -0.99
CA TRP A 138 3.93 -15.13 -0.70
C TRP A 138 3.34 -15.56 0.65
N ALA A 139 4.10 -16.31 1.45
CA ALA A 139 3.67 -16.78 2.76
C ALA A 139 3.84 -15.69 3.83
N PHE A 140 3.14 -14.56 3.67
CA PHE A 140 3.18 -13.43 4.59
C PHE A 140 1.81 -12.74 4.71
N SER A 141 1.62 -12.06 5.83
CA SER A 141 0.44 -11.29 6.18
C SER A 141 0.82 -9.97 6.87
N LEU A 142 -0.12 -9.37 7.61
CA LEU A 142 0.13 -8.20 8.46
C LEU A 142 1.22 -8.46 9.51
N ASP A 143 1.33 -9.70 9.98
CA ASP A 143 2.27 -10.08 11.04
C ASP A 143 3.72 -9.91 10.60
N GLU A 144 4.06 -10.42 9.43
CA GLU A 144 5.41 -10.31 8.88
C GLU A 144 5.75 -8.87 8.50
N MET A 145 4.78 -8.10 7.97
CA MET A 145 4.97 -6.69 7.67
C MET A 145 5.27 -5.87 8.94
N ALA A 146 4.55 -6.15 10.03
CA ALA A 146 4.76 -5.49 11.31
C ALA A 146 6.05 -5.92 12.01
N LYS A 147 6.38 -7.22 11.92
CA LYS A 147 7.53 -7.82 12.61
C LYS A 147 8.85 -7.56 11.92
N TYR A 148 8.85 -7.43 10.59
CA TYR A 148 10.08 -7.35 9.79
C TYR A 148 10.17 -6.11 8.91
N ASP A 149 9.13 -5.77 8.10
CA ASP A 149 9.22 -4.65 7.15
C ASP A 149 9.38 -3.32 7.88
N LEU A 150 8.49 -3.07 8.82
CA LEU A 150 8.46 -1.77 9.49
C LEU A 150 9.71 -1.52 10.34
N PRO A 151 10.20 -2.47 11.16
CA PRO A 151 11.46 -2.30 11.88
C PRO A 151 12.67 -2.12 10.97
N ALA A 152 12.78 -2.91 9.89
CA ALA A 152 13.89 -2.79 8.94
C ALA A 152 13.92 -1.39 8.33
N THR A 153 12.77 -0.89 7.88
CA THR A 153 12.65 0.42 7.23
C THR A 153 12.93 1.56 8.21
N ILE A 154 12.33 1.56 9.41
CA ILE A 154 12.54 2.62 10.41
C ILE A 154 14.00 2.65 10.87
N ASN A 155 14.62 1.50 11.13
CA ASN A 155 16.02 1.42 11.54
C ASN A 155 16.94 1.96 10.45
N PHE A 156 16.71 1.59 9.20
CA PHE A 156 17.46 2.10 8.05
C PHE A 156 17.37 3.63 7.94
N ILE A 157 16.16 4.20 8.09
CA ILE A 157 15.95 5.65 8.03
C ILE A 157 16.69 6.36 9.16
N VAL A 158 16.59 5.83 10.39
CA VAL A 158 17.28 6.37 11.56
C VAL A 158 18.80 6.36 11.36
N GLU A 159 19.34 5.26 10.90
CA GLU A 159 20.78 5.14 10.59
C GLU A 159 21.21 6.09 9.48
N LYS A 160 20.45 6.15 8.39
CA LYS A 160 20.77 6.97 7.21
C LYS A 160 20.69 8.48 7.47
N THR A 161 19.79 8.90 8.35
CA THR A 161 19.57 10.32 8.67
C THR A 161 20.33 10.78 9.91
N GLY A 162 20.81 9.87 10.73
CA GLY A 162 21.41 10.17 12.04
C GLY A 162 20.41 10.71 13.08
N GLN A 163 19.11 10.64 12.80
CA GLN A 163 18.06 11.12 13.70
C GLN A 163 17.44 9.95 14.46
N GLU A 164 17.47 10.00 15.78
CA GLU A 164 16.96 8.91 16.65
C GLU A 164 15.44 8.69 16.52
N ARG A 165 14.68 9.75 16.17
CA ARG A 165 13.22 9.73 16.13
C ARG A 165 12.66 10.39 14.87
N LEU A 166 11.56 9.84 14.35
CA LEU A 166 10.88 10.32 13.16
C LEU A 166 9.35 10.43 13.37
N TYR A 167 8.68 11.14 12.47
CA TYR A 167 7.22 11.14 12.37
C TYR A 167 6.78 9.98 11.48
N TYR A 168 5.74 9.28 11.90
CA TYR A 168 5.15 8.18 11.12
C TYR A 168 3.75 8.57 10.65
N VAL A 169 3.48 8.39 9.36
CA VAL A 169 2.14 8.55 8.78
C VAL A 169 1.74 7.22 8.15
N GLY A 170 0.76 6.55 8.73
CA GLY A 170 0.18 5.34 8.17
C GLY A 170 -1.17 5.63 7.51
N HIS A 171 -1.46 4.98 6.40
CA HIS A 171 -2.78 5.01 5.77
C HIS A 171 -3.40 3.61 5.76
N SER A 172 -4.65 3.47 6.23
CA SER A 172 -5.40 2.20 6.18
C SER A 172 -4.58 1.04 6.77
N GLN A 173 -4.22 -0.01 6.00
CA GLN A 173 -3.34 -1.10 6.44
C GLN A 173 -2.01 -0.60 7.03
N GLY A 174 -1.48 0.54 6.57
CA GLY A 174 -0.28 1.14 7.15
C GLY A 174 -0.45 1.56 8.60
N THR A 175 -1.69 1.84 9.04
CA THR A 175 -2.00 2.05 10.46
C THR A 175 -2.04 0.73 11.23
N THR A 176 -2.61 -0.30 10.63
CA THR A 176 -2.72 -1.63 11.25
C THR A 176 -1.37 -2.23 11.57
N ILE A 177 -0.45 -2.24 10.60
CA ILE A 177 0.91 -2.76 10.82
C ILE A 177 1.69 -1.94 11.86
N ALA A 178 1.44 -0.61 11.92
CA ALA A 178 2.04 0.26 12.93
C ALA A 178 1.49 -0.05 14.34
N PHE A 179 0.17 -0.22 14.48
CA PHE A 179 -0.42 -0.63 15.77
C PHE A 179 0.17 -1.95 16.25
N ILE A 180 0.31 -2.95 15.37
CA ILE A 180 0.93 -4.23 15.72
C ILE A 180 2.40 -4.03 16.10
N ALA A 181 3.18 -3.35 15.25
CA ALA A 181 4.61 -3.21 15.46
C ALA A 181 4.94 -2.43 16.73
N PHE A 182 4.25 -1.31 16.98
CA PHE A 182 4.56 -0.45 18.13
C PHE A 182 4.04 -1.01 19.45
N SER A 183 2.96 -1.80 19.45
CA SER A 183 2.49 -2.50 20.64
C SER A 183 3.36 -3.70 21.01
N THR A 184 3.96 -4.36 20.03
CA THR A 184 4.80 -5.56 20.26
C THR A 184 6.29 -5.27 20.36
N ASN A 185 6.75 -4.08 19.96
CA ASN A 185 8.14 -3.65 19.99
C ASN A 185 8.28 -2.23 20.55
N PRO A 186 8.36 -2.09 21.90
CA PRO A 186 8.51 -0.79 22.57
C PRO A 186 9.76 0.00 22.15
N GLU A 187 10.86 -0.69 21.82
CA GLU A 187 12.07 -0.01 21.35
C GLU A 187 11.88 0.64 19.98
N LEU A 188 11.12 0.00 19.10
CA LEU A 188 10.73 0.61 17.85
C LEU A 188 9.78 1.80 18.07
N ALA A 189 8.83 1.66 18.97
CA ALA A 189 7.88 2.72 19.32
C ALA A 189 8.58 3.98 19.83
N LYS A 190 9.65 3.86 20.61
CA LYS A 190 10.46 4.99 21.08
C LYS A 190 11.07 5.82 19.95
N ARG A 191 11.25 5.25 18.77
CA ARG A 191 11.75 5.96 17.58
C ARG A 191 10.70 6.83 16.91
N ILE A 192 9.44 6.76 17.34
CA ILE A 192 8.33 7.53 16.79
C ILE A 192 8.07 8.76 17.65
N LYS A 193 8.13 9.95 17.04
CA LYS A 193 7.77 11.21 17.71
C LYS A 193 6.26 11.37 17.82
N ILE A 194 5.58 11.17 16.68
CA ILE A 194 4.11 11.23 16.56
C ILE A 194 3.73 10.22 15.47
N PHE A 195 2.67 9.47 15.72
CA PHE A 195 2.01 8.62 14.75
C PHE A 195 0.72 9.27 14.25
N PHE A 196 0.65 9.58 12.97
CA PHE A 196 -0.56 10.06 12.29
C PHE A 196 -1.25 8.87 11.61
N ALA A 197 -2.41 8.51 12.11
CA ALA A 197 -3.19 7.40 11.61
C ALA A 197 -4.30 7.88 10.68
N LEU A 198 -4.07 7.80 9.36
CA LEU A 198 -5.04 8.18 8.34
C LEU A 198 -5.94 7.00 7.99
N ALA A 199 -7.26 7.17 8.12
CA ALA A 199 -8.23 6.09 7.98
C ALA A 199 -7.81 4.84 8.79
N PRO A 200 -7.68 4.95 10.12
CA PRO A 200 -7.14 3.89 10.98
C PRO A 200 -8.01 2.64 10.94
N VAL A 201 -7.38 1.46 10.87
CA VAL A 201 -8.06 0.17 10.82
C VAL A 201 -7.50 -0.75 11.91
N VAL A 202 -8.35 -1.09 12.87
CA VAL A 202 -8.10 -2.10 13.91
C VAL A 202 -9.11 -3.23 13.80
N THR A 203 -10.41 -2.91 13.67
CA THR A 203 -11.46 -3.89 13.42
C THR A 203 -12.17 -3.61 12.11
N VAL A 204 -12.49 -4.67 11.36
CA VAL A 204 -13.21 -4.62 10.08
C VAL A 204 -14.57 -5.35 10.12
N LYS A 205 -14.99 -5.81 11.29
CA LYS A 205 -16.25 -6.54 11.49
C LYS A 205 -17.48 -5.81 10.92
N TYR A 206 -17.51 -4.49 11.06
CA TYR A 206 -18.63 -3.64 10.67
C TYR A 206 -18.44 -2.96 9.30
N THR A 207 -17.42 -3.37 8.54
CA THR A 207 -17.17 -2.79 7.21
C THR A 207 -18.36 -3.00 6.28
N LYS A 208 -18.67 -1.97 5.48
CA LYS A 208 -19.67 -2.00 4.43
C LYS A 208 -19.05 -2.19 3.04
N SER A 209 -17.73 -2.36 2.95
CA SER A 209 -17.02 -2.57 1.69
C SER A 209 -17.52 -3.84 0.98
N PRO A 210 -17.64 -3.83 -0.36
CA PRO A 210 -17.91 -5.04 -1.14
C PRO A 210 -16.89 -6.17 -0.92
N MET A 211 -15.69 -5.85 -0.47
CA MET A 211 -14.68 -6.83 -0.06
C MET A 211 -15.18 -7.74 1.07
N LYS A 212 -16.15 -7.30 1.87
CA LYS A 212 -16.83 -8.15 2.86
C LYS A 212 -17.44 -9.39 2.25
N LYS A 213 -17.82 -9.40 0.98
CA LYS A 213 -18.33 -10.60 0.29
C LYS A 213 -17.31 -11.74 0.26
N LEU A 214 -16.01 -11.44 0.35
CA LEU A 214 -14.98 -12.47 0.45
C LEU A 214 -15.06 -13.26 1.77
N THR A 215 -15.63 -12.68 2.82
CA THR A 215 -15.77 -13.34 4.12
C THR A 215 -16.78 -14.50 4.10
N ILE A 216 -17.67 -14.55 3.09
CA ILE A 216 -18.64 -15.65 2.90
C ILE A 216 -17.93 -16.89 2.33
N LEU A 217 -16.77 -16.67 1.66
CA LEU A 217 -16.02 -17.75 1.02
C LEU A 217 -15.11 -18.43 2.03
N SER A 218 -15.07 -19.76 1.99
CA SER A 218 -14.10 -20.50 2.79
C SER A 218 -12.66 -20.22 2.33
N ARG A 219 -11.67 -20.40 3.22
CA ARG A 219 -10.26 -20.29 2.90
C ARG A 219 -9.85 -21.11 1.68
N LYS A 220 -10.39 -22.35 1.56
CA LYS A 220 -10.14 -23.23 0.42
C LYS A 220 -10.64 -22.61 -0.89
N VAL A 221 -11.87 -22.07 -0.89
CA VAL A 221 -12.46 -21.43 -2.07
C VAL A 221 -11.67 -20.18 -2.48
N ILE A 222 -11.24 -19.34 -1.52
CA ILE A 222 -10.39 -18.18 -1.82
C ILE A 222 -9.08 -18.62 -2.47
N LYS A 223 -8.41 -19.65 -1.94
CA LYS A 223 -7.18 -20.20 -2.52
C LYS A 223 -7.39 -20.80 -3.92
N VAL A 224 -8.51 -21.45 -4.17
CA VAL A 224 -8.86 -21.97 -5.52
C VAL A 224 -9.10 -20.82 -6.51
N LEU A 225 -9.77 -19.76 -6.09
CA LEU A 225 -10.11 -18.63 -6.96
C LEU A 225 -8.91 -17.70 -7.26
N PHE A 226 -8.09 -17.42 -6.27
CA PHE A 226 -6.99 -16.44 -6.35
C PHE A 226 -5.60 -17.07 -6.34
N GLY A 227 -5.49 -18.38 -6.11
CA GLY A 227 -4.22 -19.08 -5.93
C GLY A 227 -3.64 -18.89 -4.53
N GLU A 228 -2.36 -19.18 -4.38
CA GLU A 228 -1.64 -19.08 -3.10
C GLU A 228 -0.53 -18.03 -3.12
N LYS A 229 -0.46 -17.23 -4.18
CA LYS A 229 0.63 -16.27 -4.40
C LYS A 229 0.14 -14.84 -4.28
N MET A 230 0.20 -14.12 -5.37
CA MET A 230 -0.13 -12.70 -5.42
C MET A 230 -1.64 -12.47 -5.57
N PHE A 231 -2.18 -11.62 -4.74
CA PHE A 231 -3.53 -11.08 -4.87
C PHE A 231 -3.47 -9.75 -5.61
N TYR A 232 -4.27 -9.62 -6.65
CA TYR A 232 -4.43 -8.43 -7.48
C TYR A 232 -3.10 -7.90 -8.05
N PRO A 233 -2.43 -8.65 -8.92
CA PRO A 233 -1.23 -8.19 -9.59
C PRO A 233 -1.54 -6.99 -10.48
N HIS A 234 -0.66 -5.98 -10.47
CA HIS A 234 -0.69 -4.95 -11.49
C HIS A 234 -0.19 -5.56 -12.81
N THR A 235 -1.07 -5.63 -13.79
CA THR A 235 -0.79 -6.25 -15.08
C THR A 235 -0.64 -5.20 -16.19
N PHE A 236 -0.05 -5.60 -17.32
CA PHE A 236 -0.03 -4.78 -18.52
C PHE A 236 -1.46 -4.37 -18.96
N PHE A 237 -2.43 -5.27 -18.76
CA PHE A 237 -3.82 -5.02 -19.11
C PHE A 237 -4.44 -3.93 -18.21
N ASP A 238 -4.17 -3.94 -16.92
CA ASP A 238 -4.63 -2.89 -15.99
C ASP A 238 -4.07 -1.52 -16.39
N HIS A 239 -2.79 -1.48 -16.72
CA HIS A 239 -2.13 -0.27 -17.22
C HIS A 239 -2.72 0.20 -18.56
N PHE A 240 -3.00 -0.72 -19.48
CA PHE A 240 -3.67 -0.40 -20.75
C PHE A 240 -5.07 0.18 -20.51
N ILE A 241 -5.88 -0.45 -19.65
CA ILE A 241 -7.20 0.05 -19.27
C ILE A 241 -7.11 1.46 -18.68
N ALA A 242 -6.20 1.68 -17.71
CA ALA A 242 -5.99 2.98 -17.09
C ALA A 242 -5.67 4.07 -18.12
N THR A 243 -4.70 3.82 -18.99
CA THR A 243 -4.13 4.84 -19.91
C THR A 243 -4.90 5.01 -21.22
N LYS A 244 -5.58 3.97 -21.72
CA LYS A 244 -6.25 3.99 -23.03
C LYS A 244 -7.78 4.04 -22.96
N VAL A 245 -8.37 3.48 -21.91
CA VAL A 245 -9.81 3.41 -21.71
C VAL A 245 -10.28 4.46 -20.71
N CYS A 246 -9.79 4.43 -19.48
CA CYS A 246 -10.24 5.30 -18.40
C CYS A 246 -9.84 6.78 -18.57
N ASN A 247 -8.88 7.04 -19.42
CA ASN A 247 -8.49 8.38 -19.85
C ASN A 247 -9.58 9.07 -20.70
N ARG A 248 -10.44 8.32 -21.41
CA ARG A 248 -11.49 8.89 -22.26
C ARG A 248 -12.67 9.38 -21.44
N LYS A 249 -13.18 10.59 -21.72
CA LYS A 249 -14.30 11.22 -20.98
C LYS A 249 -15.50 10.29 -20.79
N LEU A 250 -15.85 9.49 -21.83
CA LEU A 250 -16.97 8.58 -21.81
C LEU A 250 -16.82 7.45 -20.77
N PHE A 251 -15.63 6.94 -20.58
CA PHE A 251 -15.36 5.79 -19.70
C PHE A 251 -14.91 6.20 -18.28
N ARG A 252 -14.54 7.47 -18.05
CA ARG A 252 -14.10 7.96 -16.74
C ARG A 252 -15.09 7.66 -15.62
N HIS A 253 -16.39 7.81 -15.89
CA HIS A 253 -17.44 7.53 -14.91
C HIS A 253 -17.52 6.04 -14.53
N ILE A 254 -17.30 5.14 -15.50
CA ILE A 254 -17.30 3.69 -15.23
C ILE A 254 -16.07 3.32 -14.42
N CYS A 255 -14.91 3.84 -14.81
CA CYS A 255 -13.65 3.60 -14.10
C CYS A 255 -13.64 4.18 -12.67
N SER A 256 -14.22 5.38 -12.48
CA SER A 256 -14.33 5.96 -11.14
C SER A 256 -15.30 5.17 -10.26
N LYS A 257 -16.39 4.60 -10.79
CA LYS A 257 -17.29 3.71 -10.04
C LYS A 257 -16.55 2.49 -9.52
N PHE A 258 -15.63 1.92 -10.28
CA PHE A 258 -14.79 0.82 -9.82
C PHE A 258 -13.94 1.23 -8.61
N LEU A 259 -13.25 2.37 -8.70
CA LEU A 259 -12.47 2.92 -7.59
C LEU A 259 -13.34 3.18 -6.36
N PHE A 260 -14.48 3.83 -6.53
CA PHE A 260 -15.43 4.12 -5.44
C PHE A 260 -16.03 2.87 -4.80
N THR A 261 -16.25 1.81 -5.59
CA THR A 261 -16.76 0.55 -5.08
C THR A 261 -15.77 -0.09 -4.09
N LEU A 262 -14.46 0.08 -4.31
CA LEU A 262 -13.42 -0.45 -3.42
C LEU A 262 -13.14 0.47 -2.22
N SER A 263 -13.11 1.80 -2.44
CA SER A 263 -12.60 2.78 -1.49
C SER A 263 -13.69 3.60 -0.79
N GLY A 264 -14.95 3.50 -1.22
CA GLY A 264 -16.04 4.37 -0.77
C GLY A 264 -16.29 5.56 -1.71
N PHE A 265 -17.52 6.09 -1.67
CA PHE A 265 -17.95 7.16 -2.59
C PHE A 265 -17.59 8.54 -2.03
N ASP A 266 -16.62 9.19 -2.64
CA ASP A 266 -16.29 10.60 -2.39
C ASP A 266 -15.88 11.29 -3.70
N GLN A 267 -16.87 11.55 -4.56
CA GLN A 267 -16.62 12.17 -5.85
C GLN A 267 -16.12 13.61 -5.76
N LYS A 268 -16.43 14.32 -4.67
CA LYS A 268 -16.03 15.73 -4.51
C LYS A 268 -14.53 15.88 -4.32
N ASN A 269 -13.90 14.91 -3.67
CA ASN A 269 -12.46 14.92 -3.37
C ASN A 269 -11.62 14.15 -4.40
N LEU A 270 -12.25 13.47 -5.38
CA LEU A 270 -11.52 12.79 -6.43
C LEU A 270 -11.26 13.71 -7.63
N ASN A 271 -10.00 13.96 -7.93
CA ASN A 271 -9.65 14.66 -9.17
C ASN A 271 -9.78 13.75 -10.39
N MET A 272 -10.96 13.83 -11.03
CA MET A 272 -11.29 13.00 -12.20
C MET A 272 -10.35 13.18 -13.39
N SER A 273 -9.60 14.27 -13.48
CA SER A 273 -8.64 14.49 -14.56
C SER A 273 -7.38 13.63 -14.42
N ARG A 274 -7.14 13.08 -13.22
CA ARG A 274 -5.97 12.24 -12.88
C ARG A 274 -6.33 10.77 -12.70
N LEU A 275 -7.52 10.35 -13.08
CA LEU A 275 -8.00 8.97 -12.90
C LEU A 275 -7.10 7.94 -13.58
N ASP A 276 -6.51 8.28 -14.73
CA ASP A 276 -5.53 7.46 -15.44
C ASP A 276 -4.26 7.24 -14.59
N VAL A 277 -3.77 8.27 -13.88
CA VAL A 277 -2.62 8.15 -12.97
C VAL A 277 -2.97 7.25 -11.79
N TYR A 278 -4.13 7.46 -11.15
CA TYR A 278 -4.52 6.66 -9.99
C TYR A 278 -4.63 5.17 -10.34
N LEU A 279 -5.28 4.85 -11.48
CA LEU A 279 -5.46 3.47 -11.91
C LEU A 279 -4.20 2.84 -12.50
N ALA A 280 -3.27 3.65 -13.03
CA ALA A 280 -1.97 3.16 -13.48
C ALA A 280 -1.00 2.88 -12.33
N GLN A 281 -1.19 3.50 -11.17
CA GLN A 281 -0.33 3.33 -10.00
C GLN A 281 -0.92 2.37 -8.96
N SER A 282 -2.20 2.06 -9.02
CA SER A 282 -2.91 1.18 -8.09
C SER A 282 -3.96 0.35 -8.84
N PRO A 283 -4.13 -0.92 -8.48
CA PRO A 283 -3.53 -1.63 -7.34
C PRO A 283 -2.06 -2.05 -7.59
N ALA A 284 -1.27 -2.16 -6.52
CA ALA A 284 0.13 -2.59 -6.57
C ALA A 284 0.35 -4.04 -6.07
N GLY A 285 -0.71 -4.72 -5.65
CA GLY A 285 -0.68 -6.11 -5.22
C GLY A 285 -0.30 -6.35 -3.76
N THR A 286 -0.57 -7.57 -3.31
CA THR A 286 -0.20 -8.14 -1.99
C THR A 286 -0.28 -9.66 -2.07
N SER A 287 -0.05 -10.38 -0.96
CA SER A 287 -0.24 -11.83 -0.91
C SER A 287 -1.71 -12.23 -0.74
N VAL A 288 -2.09 -13.41 -1.23
CA VAL A 288 -3.40 -14.02 -0.94
C VAL A 288 -3.52 -14.30 0.57
N GLN A 289 -2.41 -14.65 1.24
CA GLN A 289 -2.41 -14.84 2.70
C GLN A 289 -2.76 -13.55 3.45
N ASN A 290 -2.24 -12.40 3.03
CA ASN A 290 -2.64 -11.12 3.62
C ASN A 290 -4.14 -10.84 3.46
N MET A 291 -4.71 -11.16 2.30
CA MET A 291 -6.18 -11.06 2.11
C MET A 291 -6.95 -12.02 2.99
N LEU A 292 -6.45 -13.24 3.19
CA LEU A 292 -7.06 -14.18 4.13
C LEU A 292 -7.00 -13.68 5.57
N HIS A 293 -5.93 -12.99 5.97
CA HIS A 293 -5.85 -12.37 7.30
C HIS A 293 -6.95 -11.31 7.49
N TRP A 294 -7.19 -10.46 6.48
CA TRP A 294 -8.30 -9.50 6.49
C TRP A 294 -9.67 -10.18 6.55
N VAL A 295 -9.85 -11.30 5.85
CA VAL A 295 -11.08 -12.11 5.91
C VAL A 295 -11.28 -12.69 7.32
N GLN A 296 -10.24 -13.20 7.95
CA GLN A 296 -10.28 -13.71 9.32
C GLN A 296 -10.65 -12.59 10.31
N ALA A 297 -9.99 -11.43 10.22
CA ALA A 297 -10.28 -10.27 11.06
C ALA A 297 -11.73 -9.77 10.90
N ALA A 298 -12.29 -9.83 9.69
CA ALA A 298 -13.69 -9.44 9.44
C ALA A 298 -14.68 -10.45 9.99
N ASN A 299 -14.37 -11.75 9.96
CA ASN A 299 -15.23 -12.81 10.46
C ASN A 299 -15.21 -12.90 12.00
N SER A 300 -14.02 -12.88 12.60
CA SER A 300 -13.87 -12.96 14.05
C SER A 300 -14.25 -11.64 14.73
N GLY A 301 -13.99 -10.52 14.10
CA GLY A 301 -14.09 -9.20 14.69
C GLY A 301 -12.95 -8.89 15.66
N LEU A 302 -11.96 -9.78 15.77
CA LEU A 302 -10.82 -9.66 16.66
C LEU A 302 -9.62 -9.06 15.92
N PHE A 303 -8.81 -8.33 16.64
CA PHE A 303 -7.51 -7.86 16.20
C PHE A 303 -6.44 -8.85 16.68
N GLN A 304 -6.18 -9.88 15.87
CA GLN A 304 -5.34 -11.01 16.24
C GLN A 304 -4.33 -11.36 15.16
N ALA A 305 -3.34 -12.20 15.51
CA ALA A 305 -2.40 -12.78 14.55
C ALA A 305 -3.12 -13.66 13.52
N PHE A 306 -2.48 -13.87 12.38
CA PHE A 306 -3.01 -14.75 11.32
C PHE A 306 -3.18 -16.16 11.86
N ASP A 307 -4.41 -16.67 11.83
CA ASP A 307 -4.68 -18.07 12.15
C ASP A 307 -4.37 -18.96 10.95
N TRP A 308 -3.39 -19.83 11.07
CA TRP A 308 -2.99 -20.78 10.03
C TRP A 308 -4.04 -21.90 9.85
N GLY A 309 -5.04 -21.99 10.75
CA GLY A 309 -6.11 -23.00 10.72
C GLY A 309 -5.66 -24.39 11.17
N ASN A 310 -4.47 -24.49 11.73
CA ASN A 310 -3.90 -25.69 12.31
C ASN A 310 -3.11 -25.30 13.57
N PRO A 311 -3.41 -25.91 14.75
CA PRO A 311 -2.70 -25.62 15.99
C PRO A 311 -1.20 -25.79 15.91
N ASP A 312 -0.72 -26.82 15.23
CA ASP A 312 0.71 -27.11 15.08
C ASP A 312 1.42 -26.00 14.28
N GLN A 313 0.79 -25.54 13.21
CA GLN A 313 1.32 -24.40 12.44
C GLN A 313 1.29 -23.10 13.25
N ASN A 314 0.22 -22.84 14.02
CA ASN A 314 0.17 -21.67 14.89
C ASN A 314 1.28 -21.74 15.96
N MET A 315 1.50 -22.92 16.56
CA MET A 315 2.61 -23.13 17.49
C MET A 315 3.98 -22.94 16.84
N MET A 316 4.16 -23.40 15.59
CA MET A 316 5.41 -23.23 14.84
C MET A 316 5.72 -21.75 14.54
N HIS A 317 4.71 -20.96 14.21
CA HIS A 317 4.89 -19.54 13.84
C HIS A 317 4.92 -18.59 15.02
N PHE A 318 4.14 -18.87 16.08
CA PHE A 318 3.95 -17.96 17.21
C PHE A 318 4.40 -18.52 18.54
N HIS A 319 4.78 -19.81 18.63
CA HIS A 319 5.06 -20.56 19.85
C HIS A 319 3.88 -20.59 20.83
N GLN A 320 2.67 -20.27 20.37
CA GLN A 320 1.43 -20.20 21.13
C GLN A 320 0.23 -20.14 20.18
N PRO A 321 -1.02 -20.39 20.66
CA PRO A 321 -2.22 -20.11 19.87
C PRO A 321 -2.26 -18.65 19.41
N PRO A 322 -2.97 -18.34 18.29
CA PRO A 322 -3.08 -16.95 17.83
C PRO A 322 -3.70 -16.10 18.94
N LEU A 323 -2.91 -15.18 19.50
CA LEU A 323 -3.38 -14.27 20.52
C LEU A 323 -4.12 -13.08 19.91
N GLU A 324 -5.14 -12.63 20.62
CA GLU A 324 -5.71 -11.31 20.40
C GLU A 324 -4.62 -10.26 20.65
N LYS A 325 -4.41 -9.36 19.70
CA LYS A 325 -3.43 -8.29 19.83
C LYS A 325 -4.08 -7.14 20.60
N ALA A 326 -3.48 -6.78 21.71
CA ALA A 326 -3.87 -5.58 22.43
C ALA A 326 -3.59 -4.35 21.56
N ALA A 327 -4.65 -3.72 21.09
CA ALA A 327 -4.50 -2.54 20.21
C ALA A 327 -3.89 -1.32 20.92
N CYS A 328 -3.90 -1.29 22.26
CA CYS A 328 -3.56 -0.10 23.04
C CYS A 328 -2.95 -0.34 24.42
N GLU A 329 -2.66 -1.56 24.89
CA GLU A 329 -2.21 -1.77 26.28
C GLU A 329 -0.82 -1.15 26.60
N HIS A 330 -0.02 -0.83 25.59
CA HIS A 330 1.32 -0.23 25.75
C HIS A 330 1.57 1.00 24.87
N LEU A 331 0.57 1.44 24.11
CA LEU A 331 0.64 2.73 23.41
C LEU A 331 0.03 3.79 24.32
N ASP A 332 0.82 4.82 24.64
CA ASP A 332 0.24 6.08 25.11
C ASP A 332 -0.68 6.59 23.99
N CYS A 333 -1.99 6.34 24.13
CA CYS A 333 -3.00 6.75 23.14
C CYS A 333 -3.05 8.26 22.96
N SER A 334 -2.36 9.05 23.79
CA SER A 334 -2.17 10.50 23.60
C SER A 334 -1.31 10.80 22.35
N LEU A 335 -0.55 9.84 21.84
CA LEU A 335 0.25 9.96 20.61
C LEU A 335 -0.57 9.72 19.32
N VAL A 336 -1.80 9.23 19.44
CA VAL A 336 -2.72 9.06 18.30
C VAL A 336 -3.60 10.30 18.25
N ARG A 337 -3.28 11.25 17.38
CA ARG A 337 -4.16 12.40 17.10
C ARG A 337 -5.02 12.08 15.88
N PRO A 338 -6.36 12.36 15.95
CA PRO A 338 -7.27 12.18 14.83
C PRO A 338 -6.97 13.10 13.66
#